data_7c42fa147de232bf25190c8d785ba8cf
#
_entry.id   7c42fa147de232bf25190c8d785ba8cf
#
_cell.length_a   1.000
_cell.length_b   1.000
_cell.length_c   1.000
_cell.angle_alpha   90.00
_cell.angle_beta   90.00
_cell.angle_gamma   90.00
#
_symmetry.space_group_name_H-M   'P 1'
#
loop_
_entity.id
_entity.type
_entity.pdbx_description
1 polymer ?
#
loop_
_entity_poly.entity_id
_entity_poly.type
_entity_poly.pdbx_seq_one_letter_code
_entity_poly.pdbx_strand_id
1 'polypeptide(L)'
;MLTLESEMTLDGLTGREVTDFMTDCDDERYQSWWPGTHRQFHVLDHAAGEDHVGDLVWMDEYVGSRRLRMAAEVIEATPGRRLVWQLRPWRLRVPVFLTLTLRDLGGGVVLRHTLTAGWTGWRRRLDPLWRLYFTRGFARALDQHARTEFPLLRDLLRPKRPSPDEGAAP
;
A
#
# COMPACT_ATOMS: atom_id res chain seq x y z
N MET A 1 -10.78 13.11 13.06
CA MET A 1 -10.04 12.38 12.01
C MET A 1 -9.02 11.48 12.71
N LEU A 2 -8.93 10.22 12.32
CA LEU A 2 -7.91 9.26 12.75
C LEU A 2 -6.81 9.23 11.68
N THR A 3 -5.55 9.16 12.10
CA THR A 3 -4.41 8.97 11.18
C THR A 3 -3.50 7.91 11.78
N LEU A 4 -3.15 6.91 10.97
CA LEU A 4 -2.13 5.91 11.25
C LEU A 4 -1.04 6.10 10.19
N GLU A 5 0.22 6.16 10.62
CA GLU A 5 1.32 6.48 9.73
C GLU A 5 2.54 5.60 10.02
N SER A 6 3.19 5.14 8.97
CA SER A 6 4.48 4.45 9.00
C SER A 6 5.40 5.09 7.98
N GLU A 7 6.65 5.35 8.35
CA GLU A 7 7.66 5.90 7.45
C GLU A 7 8.89 4.99 7.44
N MET A 8 9.47 4.80 6.26
CA MET A 8 10.67 3.98 6.07
C MET A 8 11.47 4.44 4.85
N THR A 9 12.75 4.07 4.81
CA THR A 9 13.61 4.29 3.64
C THR A 9 13.81 2.95 2.92
N LEU A 10 13.69 2.97 1.60
CA LEU A 10 13.93 1.84 0.72
C LEU A 10 15.15 2.15 -0.15
N ASP A 11 16.29 1.60 0.25
CA ASP A 11 17.54 1.83 -0.45
C ASP A 11 17.53 1.18 -1.84
N GLY A 12 18.10 1.89 -2.81
CA GLY A 12 18.24 1.42 -4.20
C GLY A 12 16.95 1.49 -5.04
N LEU A 13 15.81 1.88 -4.48
CA LEU A 13 14.59 2.14 -5.22
C LEU A 13 14.37 3.63 -5.44
N THR A 14 13.62 3.95 -6.50
CA THR A 14 13.06 5.26 -6.76
C THR A 14 11.56 5.28 -6.47
N GLY A 15 11.00 6.46 -6.20
CA GLY A 15 9.57 6.62 -6.04
C GLY A 15 8.79 6.18 -7.29
N ARG A 16 9.39 6.37 -8.48
CA ARG A 16 8.81 5.95 -9.75
C ARG A 16 8.63 4.44 -9.81
N GLU A 17 9.65 3.67 -9.47
CA GLU A 17 9.56 2.21 -9.47
C GLU A 17 8.50 1.68 -8.50
N VAL A 18 8.34 2.33 -7.35
CA VAL A 18 7.29 1.97 -6.38
C VAL A 18 5.90 2.29 -6.94
N THR A 19 5.70 3.49 -7.50
CA THR A 19 4.38 3.85 -8.07
C THR A 19 4.03 2.98 -9.26
N ASP A 20 4.95 2.75 -10.19
CA ASP A 20 4.72 1.92 -11.38
C ASP A 20 4.41 0.46 -10.97
N PHE A 21 5.11 -0.08 -9.96
CA PHE A 21 4.76 -1.39 -9.42
C PHE A 21 3.32 -1.45 -8.89
N MET A 22 2.91 -0.43 -8.13
CA MET A 22 1.58 -0.39 -7.51
C MET A 22 0.45 -0.20 -8.52
N THR A 23 0.66 0.58 -9.58
CA THR A 23 -0.34 0.81 -10.63
C THR A 23 -0.47 -0.37 -11.59
N ASP A 24 0.65 -1.07 -11.86
CA ASP A 24 0.70 -2.23 -12.76
C ASP A 24 0.58 -3.57 -12.02
N CYS A 25 0.25 -3.56 -10.73
CA CYS A 25 0.18 -4.76 -9.92
C CYS A 25 -1.03 -5.61 -10.28
N ASP A 26 -0.79 -6.91 -10.42
CA ASP A 26 -1.80 -7.95 -10.58
C ASP A 26 -1.71 -8.97 -9.43
N ASP A 27 -2.57 -9.99 -9.45
CA ASP A 27 -2.62 -11.03 -8.42
C ASP A 27 -1.29 -11.79 -8.30
N GLU A 28 -0.62 -12.09 -9.40
CA GLU A 28 0.64 -12.84 -9.42
C GLU A 28 1.78 -12.03 -8.81
N ARG A 29 1.93 -10.77 -9.24
CA ARG A 29 2.93 -9.84 -8.72
C ARG A 29 2.69 -9.54 -7.25
N TYR A 30 1.42 -9.37 -6.85
CA TYR A 30 1.04 -9.12 -5.47
C TYR A 30 1.36 -10.31 -4.55
N GLN A 31 1.05 -11.54 -4.98
CA GLN A 31 1.38 -12.74 -4.24
C GLN A 31 2.89 -12.99 -4.16
N SER A 32 3.64 -12.67 -5.24
CA SER A 32 5.09 -12.80 -5.23
C SER A 32 5.78 -11.79 -4.32
N TRP A 33 5.16 -10.62 -4.11
CA TRP A 33 5.66 -9.59 -3.19
C TRP A 33 5.68 -10.08 -1.75
N TRP A 34 4.58 -10.68 -1.26
CA TRP A 34 4.53 -11.26 0.10
C TRP A 34 3.70 -12.53 0.12
N PRO A 35 4.32 -13.69 -0.21
CA PRO A 35 3.62 -14.97 -0.26
C PRO A 35 2.86 -15.30 1.03
N GLY A 36 1.62 -15.73 0.90
CA GLY A 36 0.75 -16.11 2.02
C GLY A 36 0.05 -14.93 2.73
N THR A 37 0.60 -13.72 2.67
CA THR A 37 0.00 -12.50 3.23
C THR A 37 -0.83 -11.77 2.18
N HIS A 38 -0.24 -11.47 1.03
CA HIS A 38 -0.93 -10.91 -0.13
C HIS A 38 -1.66 -12.02 -0.89
N ARG A 39 -2.94 -11.77 -1.21
CA ARG A 39 -3.81 -12.77 -1.82
C ARG A 39 -4.28 -12.38 -3.22
N GLN A 40 -4.81 -11.17 -3.35
CA GLN A 40 -5.31 -10.65 -4.63
C GLN A 40 -5.14 -9.13 -4.67
N PHE A 41 -4.72 -8.65 -5.82
CA PHE A 41 -4.70 -7.23 -6.16
C PHE A 41 -4.88 -7.12 -7.68
N HIS A 42 -6.02 -6.64 -8.13
CA HIS A 42 -6.30 -6.47 -9.55
C HIS A 42 -7.32 -5.36 -9.79
N VAL A 43 -7.33 -4.82 -10.98
CA VAL A 43 -8.30 -3.83 -11.40
C VAL A 43 -9.63 -4.51 -11.69
N LEU A 44 -10.70 -4.04 -11.03
CA LEU A 44 -12.08 -4.47 -11.27
C LEU A 44 -12.73 -3.68 -12.40
N ASP A 45 -12.38 -2.39 -12.52
CA ASP A 45 -12.95 -1.46 -13.49
C ASP A 45 -11.91 -0.38 -13.80
N HIS A 46 -11.61 -0.20 -15.09
CA HIS A 46 -10.66 0.82 -15.54
C HIS A 46 -11.37 2.14 -15.80
N ALA A 47 -10.77 3.22 -15.30
CA ALA A 47 -11.19 4.55 -15.70
C ALA A 47 -10.82 4.84 -17.16
N ALA A 48 -11.45 5.86 -17.75
CA ALA A 48 -11.18 6.24 -19.14
C ALA A 48 -9.83 6.96 -19.34
N GLY A 49 -9.11 7.32 -18.26
CA GLY A 49 -7.84 8.02 -18.30
C GLY A 49 -6.64 7.06 -18.30
N GLU A 50 -5.49 7.55 -18.78
CA GLU A 50 -4.22 6.81 -18.78
C GLU A 50 -3.46 6.94 -17.45
N ASP A 51 -3.93 7.78 -16.53
CA ASP A 51 -3.28 8.09 -15.25
C ASP A 51 -3.73 7.22 -14.08
N HIS A 52 -4.52 6.17 -14.35
CA HIS A 52 -5.13 5.27 -13.36
C HIS A 52 -6.11 5.93 -12.36
N VAL A 53 -6.29 7.25 -12.40
CA VAL A 53 -7.24 7.93 -11.51
C VAL A 53 -8.67 7.56 -11.88
N GLY A 54 -9.40 7.02 -10.90
CA GLY A 54 -10.73 6.46 -11.06
C GLY A 54 -10.75 4.93 -11.20
N ASP A 55 -9.60 4.28 -11.40
CA ASP A 55 -9.54 2.81 -11.41
C ASP A 55 -10.08 2.26 -10.09
N LEU A 56 -10.93 1.25 -10.20
CA LEU A 56 -11.43 0.50 -9.06
C LEU A 56 -10.63 -0.78 -8.93
N VAL A 57 -9.85 -0.90 -7.86
CA VAL A 57 -9.01 -2.06 -7.58
C VAL A 57 -9.62 -2.94 -6.49
N TRP A 58 -9.39 -4.24 -6.57
CA TRP A 58 -9.68 -5.20 -5.52
C TRP A 58 -8.42 -5.46 -4.70
N MET A 59 -8.56 -5.50 -3.39
CA MET A 59 -7.49 -5.84 -2.44
C MET A 59 -7.96 -6.97 -1.52
N ASP A 60 -7.14 -8.02 -1.37
CA ASP A 60 -7.32 -9.11 -0.41
C ASP A 60 -5.97 -9.45 0.21
N GLU A 61 -5.81 -9.15 1.49
CA GLU A 61 -4.56 -9.31 2.22
C GLU A 61 -4.78 -9.57 3.70
N TYR A 62 -3.73 -9.98 4.41
CA TYR A 62 -3.72 -10.10 5.86
C TYR A 62 -2.93 -8.96 6.50
N VAL A 63 -3.55 -8.21 7.42
CA VAL A 63 -2.86 -7.26 8.31
C VAL A 63 -2.85 -7.86 9.72
N GLY A 64 -1.73 -8.42 10.13
CA GLY A 64 -1.65 -9.28 11.30
C GLY A 64 -2.53 -10.54 11.12
N SER A 65 -3.44 -10.79 12.06
CA SER A 65 -4.40 -11.91 11.96
C SER A 65 -5.69 -11.56 11.23
N ARG A 66 -5.89 -10.30 10.84
CA ARG A 66 -7.13 -9.84 10.19
C ARG A 66 -6.98 -9.89 8.69
N ARG A 67 -7.87 -10.63 8.03
CA ARG A 67 -8.01 -10.59 6.58
C ARG A 67 -8.84 -9.39 6.17
N LEU A 68 -8.28 -8.54 5.31
CA LEU A 68 -8.94 -7.38 4.72
C LEU A 68 -9.29 -7.71 3.26
N ARG A 69 -10.56 -7.56 2.92
CA ARG A 69 -11.06 -7.75 1.55
C ARG A 69 -11.95 -6.58 1.20
N MET A 70 -11.53 -5.78 0.24
CA MET A 70 -12.25 -4.58 -0.12
C MET A 70 -11.88 -4.09 -1.51
N ALA A 71 -12.77 -3.35 -2.12
CA ALA A 71 -12.43 -2.52 -3.26
C ALA A 71 -11.86 -1.17 -2.78
N ALA A 72 -11.04 -0.55 -3.62
CA ALA A 72 -10.52 0.79 -3.41
C ALA A 72 -10.49 1.53 -4.75
N GLU A 73 -10.83 2.81 -4.74
CA GLU A 73 -10.75 3.67 -5.92
C GLU A 73 -9.47 4.48 -5.87
N VAL A 74 -8.70 4.49 -6.94
CA VAL A 74 -7.56 5.39 -7.09
C VAL A 74 -8.09 6.81 -7.28
N ILE A 75 -7.83 7.70 -6.33
CA ILE A 75 -8.31 9.09 -6.39
C ILE A 75 -7.20 10.11 -6.65
N GLU A 76 -5.95 9.69 -6.57
CA GLU A 76 -4.77 10.46 -6.95
C GLU A 76 -3.65 9.50 -7.34
N ALA A 77 -3.01 9.75 -8.48
CA ALA A 77 -1.83 9.01 -8.94
C ALA A 77 -0.83 10.00 -9.54
N THR A 78 0.18 10.38 -8.78
CA THR A 78 1.30 11.22 -9.22
C THR A 78 2.55 10.35 -9.27
N PRO A 79 3.01 9.95 -10.47
CA PRO A 79 4.14 9.04 -10.63
C PRO A 79 5.38 9.49 -9.86
N GLY A 80 5.97 8.56 -9.11
CA GLY A 80 7.15 8.78 -8.30
C GLY A 80 6.94 9.59 -7.02
N ARG A 81 5.71 10.05 -6.74
CA ARG A 81 5.45 10.96 -5.62
C ARG A 81 4.31 10.55 -4.72
N ARG A 82 3.16 10.17 -5.30
CA ARG A 82 1.97 9.97 -4.48
C ARG A 82 0.94 9.07 -5.16
N LEU A 83 0.39 8.14 -4.37
CA LEU A 83 -0.78 7.34 -4.72
C LEU A 83 -1.78 7.44 -3.58
N VAL A 84 -3.06 7.62 -3.90
CA VAL A 84 -4.13 7.68 -2.91
C VAL A 84 -5.29 6.80 -3.36
N TRP A 85 -5.67 5.88 -2.49
CA TRP A 85 -6.86 5.06 -2.67
C TRP A 85 -7.93 5.46 -1.65
N GLN A 86 -9.16 5.61 -2.10
CA GLN A 86 -10.32 5.68 -1.23
C GLN A 86 -10.91 4.28 -1.06
N LEU A 87 -10.97 3.78 0.18
CA LEU A 87 -11.52 2.45 0.44
C LEU A 87 -13.02 2.40 0.19
N ARG A 88 -13.47 1.29 -0.42
CA ARG A 88 -14.86 1.06 -0.81
C ARG A 88 -15.36 -0.31 -0.34
N PRO A 89 -15.49 -0.56 0.99
CA PRO A 89 -16.09 -1.78 1.49
C PRO A 89 -17.50 -1.90 0.93
N TRP A 90 -17.83 -3.08 0.38
CA TRP A 90 -19.11 -3.35 -0.30
C TRP A 90 -19.48 -2.31 -1.38
N ARG A 91 -18.47 -1.73 -2.06
CA ARG A 91 -18.61 -0.66 -3.07
C ARG A 91 -19.17 0.67 -2.51
N LEU A 92 -19.27 0.83 -1.20
CA LEU A 92 -19.68 2.08 -0.58
C LEU A 92 -18.47 3.00 -0.39
N ARG A 93 -18.59 4.27 -0.80
CA ARG A 93 -17.56 5.29 -0.52
C ARG A 93 -17.55 5.63 0.95
N VAL A 94 -16.53 5.18 1.66
CA VAL A 94 -16.29 5.55 3.05
C VAL A 94 -15.15 6.58 3.13
N PRO A 95 -15.13 7.47 4.14
CA PRO A 95 -14.07 8.46 4.30
C PRO A 95 -12.82 7.82 4.92
N VAL A 96 -12.30 6.79 4.27
CA VAL A 96 -11.06 6.10 4.63
C VAL A 96 -10.15 6.08 3.42
N PHE A 97 -8.95 6.60 3.61
CA PHE A 97 -7.98 6.77 2.54
C PHE A 97 -6.67 6.10 2.92
N LEU A 98 -6.12 5.35 1.98
CA LEU A 98 -4.76 4.83 2.02
C LEU A 98 -3.91 5.72 1.11
N THR A 99 -2.79 6.22 1.64
CA THR A 99 -1.90 7.12 0.91
C THR A 99 -0.48 6.61 0.98
N LEU A 100 0.18 6.49 -0.16
CA LEU A 100 1.62 6.40 -0.27
C LEU A 100 2.17 7.75 -0.70
N THR A 101 3.09 8.31 0.08
CA THR A 101 3.87 9.51 -0.29
C THR A 101 5.32 9.12 -0.40
N LEU A 102 5.96 9.50 -1.50
CA LEU A 102 7.31 9.08 -1.88
C LEU A 102 8.18 10.32 -2.08
N ARG A 103 9.41 10.25 -1.60
CA ARG A 103 10.41 11.29 -1.78
C ARG A 103 11.76 10.67 -2.05
N ASP A 104 12.25 10.83 -3.27
CA ASP A 104 13.57 10.32 -3.67
C ASP A 104 14.69 10.99 -2.87
N LEU A 105 15.67 10.17 -2.52
CA LEU A 105 16.95 10.55 -1.92
C LEU A 105 18.08 10.09 -2.85
N GLY A 106 19.31 10.55 -2.60
CA GLY A 106 20.47 10.25 -3.43
C GLY A 106 20.92 8.77 -3.49
N GLY A 107 20.14 7.83 -2.99
CA GLY A 107 20.44 6.39 -3.00
C GLY A 107 19.24 5.51 -2.68
N GLY A 108 18.04 6.08 -2.64
CA GLY A 108 16.80 5.37 -2.33
C GLY A 108 15.62 6.31 -2.27
N VAL A 109 14.51 5.83 -1.71
CA VAL A 109 13.27 6.59 -1.56
C VAL A 109 12.77 6.51 -0.12
N VAL A 110 12.35 7.64 0.44
CA VAL A 110 11.54 7.67 1.68
C VAL A 110 10.10 7.45 1.28
N LEU A 111 9.50 6.40 1.85
CA LEU A 111 8.12 6.04 1.69
C LEU A 111 7.37 6.30 2.98
N ARG A 112 6.28 7.04 2.89
CA ARG A 112 5.31 7.25 3.96
C ARG A 112 4.00 6.61 3.58
N HIS A 113 3.61 5.60 4.36
CA HIS A 113 2.33 4.90 4.25
C HIS A 113 1.38 5.47 5.31
N THR A 114 0.25 6.02 4.88
CA THR A 114 -0.70 6.69 5.76
C THR A 114 -2.11 6.17 5.53
N LEU A 115 -2.79 5.74 6.60
CA LEU A 115 -4.21 5.45 6.58
C LEU A 115 -4.93 6.55 7.36
N THR A 116 -5.85 7.25 6.69
CA THR A 116 -6.69 8.27 7.33
C THR A 116 -8.15 7.85 7.30
N ALA A 117 -8.87 8.09 8.41
CA ALA A 117 -10.31 7.86 8.51
C ALA A 117 -11.00 9.02 9.20
N GLY A 118 -12.02 9.59 8.59
CA GLY A 118 -12.78 10.69 9.16
C GLY A 118 -13.69 11.39 8.18
N TRP A 119 -14.78 11.91 8.69
CA TRP A 119 -15.74 12.70 7.93
C TRP A 119 -15.40 14.19 7.96
N THR A 120 -15.91 14.91 6.96
CA THR A 120 -15.87 16.38 6.90
C THR A 120 -17.20 16.99 7.39
N GLY A 121 -17.18 18.30 7.69
CA GLY A 121 -18.38 19.03 8.12
C GLY A 121 -19.00 18.49 9.42
N TRP A 122 -20.31 18.51 9.52
CA TRP A 122 -21.06 18.10 10.72
C TRP A 122 -20.90 16.60 11.06
N ARG A 123 -20.60 15.75 10.06
CA ARG A 123 -20.39 14.31 10.25
C ARG A 123 -19.12 13.99 11.01
N ARG A 124 -18.20 14.94 11.25
CA ARG A 124 -17.01 14.78 12.11
C ARG A 124 -17.36 14.29 13.51
N ARG A 125 -18.59 14.51 13.96
CA ARG A 125 -19.09 13.97 15.25
C ARG A 125 -19.09 12.44 15.28
N LEU A 126 -19.10 11.78 14.13
CA LEU A 126 -19.04 10.32 13.99
C LEU A 126 -17.59 9.77 13.94
N ASP A 127 -16.57 10.64 13.88
CA ASP A 127 -15.16 10.23 13.85
C ASP A 127 -14.75 9.29 15.01
N PRO A 128 -15.27 9.42 16.25
CA PRO A 128 -14.94 8.48 17.31
C PRO A 128 -15.26 7.01 16.97
N LEU A 129 -16.23 6.74 16.07
CA LEU A 129 -16.57 5.38 15.64
C LEU A 129 -15.41 4.69 14.92
N TRP A 130 -14.54 5.45 14.23
CA TRP A 130 -13.35 4.89 13.60
C TRP A 130 -12.36 4.28 14.59
N ARG A 131 -12.32 4.78 15.84
CA ARG A 131 -11.47 4.22 16.90
C ARG A 131 -11.94 2.85 17.38
N LEU A 132 -13.22 2.52 17.20
CA LEU A 132 -13.75 1.19 17.48
C LEU A 132 -13.31 0.19 16.40
N TYR A 133 -13.22 0.64 15.16
CA TYR A 133 -12.78 -0.19 14.04
C TYR A 133 -11.24 -0.28 13.97
N PHE A 134 -10.55 0.87 14.02
CA PHE A 134 -9.09 0.98 14.01
C PHE A 134 -8.56 1.03 15.45
N THR A 135 -8.56 -0.13 16.11
CA THR A 135 -8.07 -0.27 17.49
C THR A 135 -6.56 -0.06 17.57
N ARG A 136 -6.02 0.15 18.78
CA ARG A 136 -4.56 0.22 19.00
C ARG A 136 -3.83 -1.06 18.54
N GLY A 137 -4.49 -2.24 18.65
CA GLY A 137 -3.96 -3.50 18.14
C GLY A 137 -3.84 -3.50 16.63
N PHE A 138 -4.89 -3.02 15.93
CA PHE A 138 -4.86 -2.88 14.47
C PHE A 138 -3.80 -1.87 14.02
N ALA A 139 -3.68 -0.72 14.70
CA ALA A 139 -2.67 0.29 14.37
C ALA A 139 -1.24 -0.26 14.44
N ARG A 140 -0.94 -1.05 15.49
CA ARG A 140 0.37 -1.73 15.61
C ARG A 140 0.57 -2.79 14.52
N ALA A 141 -0.46 -3.57 14.22
CA ALA A 141 -0.39 -4.58 13.16
C ALA A 141 -0.17 -3.94 11.79
N LEU A 142 -0.82 -2.81 11.50
CA LEU A 142 -0.65 -2.08 10.25
C LEU A 142 0.76 -1.47 10.14
N ASP A 143 1.30 -0.87 11.20
CA ASP A 143 2.67 -0.34 11.20
C ASP A 143 3.70 -1.46 10.98
N GLN A 144 3.55 -2.59 11.69
CA GLN A 144 4.42 -3.74 11.49
C GLN A 144 4.28 -4.32 10.09
N HIS A 145 3.04 -4.38 9.55
CA HIS A 145 2.77 -4.83 8.19
C HIS A 145 3.52 -3.97 7.18
N ALA A 146 3.35 -2.66 7.19
CA ALA A 146 4.03 -1.75 6.29
C ALA A 146 5.57 -1.84 6.40
N ARG A 147 6.11 -1.93 7.62
CA ARG A 147 7.56 -2.07 7.87
C ARG A 147 8.14 -3.41 7.40
N THR A 148 7.31 -4.42 7.17
CA THR A 148 7.73 -5.71 6.60
C THR A 148 7.53 -5.73 5.09
N GLU A 149 6.38 -5.28 4.65
CA GLU A 149 5.89 -5.30 3.28
C GLU A 149 6.83 -4.56 2.31
N PHE A 150 7.16 -3.30 2.60
CA PHE A 150 7.93 -2.48 1.67
C PHE A 150 9.42 -2.88 1.55
N PRO A 151 10.12 -3.35 2.60
CA PRO A 151 11.41 -4.01 2.41
C PRO A 151 11.34 -5.26 1.54
N LEU A 152 10.27 -6.06 1.61
CA LEU A 152 10.06 -7.20 0.71
C LEU A 152 9.85 -6.74 -0.73
N LEU A 153 9.13 -5.63 -0.95
CA LEU A 153 9.01 -5.02 -2.28
C LEU A 153 10.39 -4.63 -2.84
N ARG A 154 11.22 -3.98 -2.02
CA ARG A 154 12.60 -3.66 -2.42
C ARG A 154 13.36 -4.92 -2.84
N ASP A 155 13.27 -5.99 -2.07
CA ASP A 155 13.98 -7.23 -2.36
C ASP A 155 13.43 -7.92 -3.62
N LEU A 156 12.14 -7.79 -3.90
CA LEU A 156 11.52 -8.27 -5.13
C LEU A 156 12.02 -7.47 -6.36
N LEU A 157 12.08 -6.14 -6.26
CA LEU A 157 12.48 -5.27 -7.36
C LEU A 157 14.01 -5.20 -7.54
N ARG A 158 14.77 -5.52 -6.50
CA ARG A 158 16.24 -5.55 -6.47
C ARG A 158 16.74 -6.85 -5.85
N PRO A 159 16.55 -8.00 -6.53
CA PRO A 159 17.05 -9.25 -6.01
C PRO A 159 18.58 -9.16 -5.81
N LYS A 160 19.05 -9.55 -4.63
CA LYS A 160 20.49 -9.63 -4.35
C LYS A 160 21.12 -10.54 -5.40
N ARG A 161 22.15 -10.06 -6.10
CA ARG A 161 22.96 -10.95 -6.93
C ARG A 161 23.55 -12.04 -6.02
N PRO A 162 23.46 -13.31 -6.42
CA PRO A 162 24.15 -14.36 -5.67
C PRO A 162 25.63 -13.99 -5.56
N SER A 163 26.18 -14.08 -4.37
CA SER A 163 27.62 -13.87 -4.16
C SER A 163 28.40 -14.89 -4.97
N PRO A 164 29.47 -14.48 -5.70
CA PRO A 164 30.23 -15.39 -6.56
C PRO A 164 30.94 -16.53 -5.79
N ASP A 165 30.91 -16.52 -4.46
CA ASP A 165 31.60 -17.50 -3.60
C ASP A 165 30.77 -18.75 -3.22
N GLU A 166 29.48 -18.84 -3.55
CA GLU A 166 28.68 -20.04 -3.19
C GLU A 166 28.77 -21.20 -4.23
N GLY A 167 29.55 -21.04 -5.28
CA GLY A 167 29.71 -22.04 -6.35
C GLY A 167 31.05 -22.76 -6.37
N ALA A 168 31.96 -22.51 -5.45
CA ALA A 168 33.27 -23.14 -5.41
C ALA A 168 33.42 -24.00 -4.11
N ALA A 169 32.75 -25.13 -4.10
CA ALA A 169 33.14 -26.24 -3.26
C ALA A 169 33.67 -27.36 -4.16
N PRO A 170 34.89 -27.92 -3.86
CA PRO A 170 35.54 -28.93 -4.67
C PRO A 170 34.84 -30.29 -4.62
#